data_b74bf803f7e0ad0bda5de1b5175002c0
#
_entry.id   b74bf803f7e0ad0bda5de1b5175002c0
#
_cell.length_a   1.000
_cell.length_b   1.000
_cell.length_c   1.000
_cell.angle_alpha   90.00
_cell.angle_beta   90.00
_cell.angle_gamma   90.00
#
_symmetry.space_group_name_H-M   'P 1'
#
loop_
_entity.id
_entity.type
_entity.pdbx_description
1 polymer ?
#
loop_
_entity_poly.entity_id
_entity_poly.type
_entity_poly.pdbx_seq_one_letter_code
_entity_poly.pdbx_strand_id
1 'polypeptide(L)'
;MKLSYSLGSLLSIEDLLNCTQKLSKKNVEALWVPETWGMENFAMLSAVSQKIDSAKIGSSIINIYSRSPVLIAMGAATVDTISNKRLILGLGTSSVPIVQGLHGAKFEKPLRRMQEYVEIIRLALSGKKIDYSGEIFSLKGFTLLIKPPRHDIPIYLAAINQKMVDLTWRIADGAIFYLRPISEMKKTISKMQSKRKIDVACQFITCISNDEKKAKERARKTVAFYVSVGEIYRKFLAENGFKDDTARIYDEYIKSGFSSNHELVTDAMLESLTVCGTPSQAREQVARIYDAGITHPIIQFNPIGNVNESFDLLISTLSDAN
;
A
#
# COMPACT_ATOMS: atom_id res chain seq x y z
N MET A 1 11.55 -6.89 -15.96
CA MET A 1 10.43 -6.05 -15.44
C MET A 1 10.87 -5.43 -14.14
N LYS A 2 10.50 -4.16 -13.86
CA LYS A 2 10.88 -3.49 -12.61
C LYS A 2 9.85 -3.79 -11.52
N LEU A 3 10.32 -4.19 -10.35
CA LEU A 3 9.49 -4.40 -9.17
C LEU A 3 9.52 -3.17 -8.27
N SER A 4 8.44 -3.00 -7.53
CA SER A 4 8.38 -2.05 -6.41
C SER A 4 8.51 -2.80 -5.09
N TYR A 5 9.02 -2.14 -4.07
CA TYR A 5 9.16 -2.71 -2.73
C TYR A 5 8.42 -1.88 -1.70
N SER A 6 7.82 -2.51 -0.71
CA SER A 6 7.23 -1.84 0.44
C SER A 6 7.99 -2.22 1.71
N LEU A 7 8.55 -1.22 2.37
CA LEU A 7 9.28 -1.34 3.63
C LEU A 7 8.51 -0.58 4.71
N GLY A 8 8.10 -1.25 5.77
CA GLY A 8 7.17 -0.67 6.74
C GLY A 8 7.43 -1.03 8.18
N SER A 9 6.40 -0.90 9.01
CA SER A 9 6.43 -0.96 10.47
C SER A 9 6.88 -2.28 11.11
N LEU A 10 7.18 -3.30 10.31
CA LEU A 10 7.86 -4.52 10.78
C LEU A 10 9.38 -4.34 10.93
N LEU A 11 9.89 -3.22 10.50
CA LEU A 11 11.31 -2.86 10.53
C LEU A 11 11.56 -1.73 11.54
N SER A 12 12.73 -1.70 12.13
CA SER A 12 13.24 -0.48 12.75
C SER A 12 13.51 0.58 11.67
N ILE A 13 13.63 1.85 12.06
CA ILE A 13 14.01 2.92 11.12
C ILE A 13 15.39 2.63 10.51
N GLU A 14 16.31 2.16 11.31
CA GLU A 14 17.67 1.81 10.88
C GLU A 14 17.64 0.68 9.83
N ASP A 15 16.91 -0.42 10.10
CA ASP A 15 16.76 -1.53 9.16
C ASP A 15 16.10 -1.08 7.85
N LEU A 16 15.07 -0.23 7.93
CA LEU A 16 14.39 0.30 6.75
C LEU A 16 15.37 1.11 5.88
N LEU A 17 16.16 1.99 6.48
CA LEU A 17 17.14 2.80 5.75
C LEU A 17 18.28 1.93 5.18
N ASN A 18 18.73 0.90 5.91
CA ASN A 18 19.73 -0.06 5.42
C ASN A 18 19.18 -0.87 4.24
N CYS A 19 17.96 -1.38 4.32
CA CYS A 19 17.29 -2.04 3.20
C CYS A 19 17.14 -1.12 1.98
N THR A 20 16.79 0.16 2.21
CA THR A 20 16.71 1.17 1.14
C THR A 20 18.05 1.36 0.45
N GLN A 21 19.16 1.46 1.23
CA GLN A 21 20.51 1.60 0.70
C GLN A 21 20.94 0.38 -0.15
N LYS A 22 20.49 -0.83 0.21
CA LYS A 22 20.72 -2.03 -0.61
C LYS A 22 19.95 -1.96 -1.93
N LEU A 23 18.70 -1.46 -1.92
CA LEU A 23 17.88 -1.29 -3.13
C LEU A 23 18.41 -0.22 -4.08
N SER A 24 19.16 0.78 -3.60
CA SER A 24 19.73 1.83 -4.46
C SER A 24 20.67 1.31 -5.54
N LYS A 25 21.21 0.11 -5.34
CA LYS A 25 22.11 -0.60 -6.29
C LYS A 25 21.35 -1.52 -7.24
N LYS A 26 20.02 -1.54 -7.19
CA LYS A 26 19.17 -2.44 -7.98
C LYS A 26 18.23 -1.66 -8.90
N ASN A 27 17.71 -2.32 -9.92
CA ASN A 27 16.74 -1.71 -10.84
C ASN A 27 15.32 -1.76 -10.25
N VAL A 28 15.00 -0.78 -9.40
CA VAL A 28 13.73 -0.69 -8.67
C VAL A 28 12.81 0.34 -9.33
N GLU A 29 11.51 0.02 -9.49
CA GLU A 29 10.52 0.97 -10.00
C GLU A 29 10.15 2.02 -8.96
N ALA A 30 9.75 1.55 -7.77
CA ALA A 30 9.37 2.43 -6.67
C ALA A 30 9.63 1.79 -5.31
N LEU A 31 9.91 2.63 -4.31
CA LEU A 31 9.92 2.25 -2.91
C LEU A 31 8.71 2.87 -2.20
N TRP A 32 7.90 2.03 -1.56
CA TRP A 32 6.68 2.40 -0.88
C TRP A 32 6.84 2.33 0.64
N VAL A 33 6.34 3.34 1.33
CA VAL A 33 6.32 3.39 2.79
C VAL A 33 4.87 3.43 3.27
N PRO A 34 4.41 2.42 4.02
CA PRO A 34 3.08 2.42 4.62
C PRO A 34 3.05 3.31 5.86
N GLU A 35 1.89 3.91 6.11
CA GLU A 35 1.58 4.57 7.38
C GLU A 35 0.48 3.78 8.10
N THR A 36 0.80 3.33 9.30
CA THR A 36 -0.13 2.62 10.18
C THR A 36 -0.17 3.31 11.56
N TRP A 37 0.44 2.75 12.57
CA TRP A 37 0.64 3.33 13.90
C TRP A 37 2.14 3.26 14.32
N GLY A 38 3.01 3.28 13.33
CA GLY A 38 4.46 3.23 13.54
C GLY A 38 5.15 4.53 13.14
N MET A 39 5.72 4.56 11.93
CA MET A 39 6.49 5.70 11.44
C MET A 39 5.60 6.72 10.72
N GLU A 40 5.87 8.02 10.91
CA GLU A 40 5.22 9.09 10.18
C GLU A 40 5.70 9.10 8.72
N ASN A 41 4.75 9.17 7.79
CA ASN A 41 5.03 8.83 6.39
C ASN A 41 5.90 9.87 5.67
N PHE A 42 5.61 11.17 5.77
CA PHE A 42 6.39 12.18 5.04
C PHE A 42 7.82 12.31 5.57
N ALA A 43 8.03 12.15 6.88
CA ALA A 43 9.37 12.09 7.47
C ALA A 43 10.18 10.91 6.90
N MET A 44 9.55 9.73 6.84
CA MET A 44 10.20 8.55 6.29
C MET A 44 10.43 8.62 4.79
N LEU A 45 9.48 9.13 4.01
CA LEU A 45 9.67 9.35 2.57
C LEU A 45 10.82 10.32 2.29
N SER A 46 10.94 11.39 3.09
CA SER A 46 12.08 12.32 2.99
C SER A 46 13.40 11.61 3.24
N ALA A 47 13.52 10.83 4.34
CA ALA A 47 14.73 10.09 4.68
C ALA A 47 15.10 9.04 3.62
N VAL A 48 14.11 8.26 3.16
CA VAL A 48 14.26 7.24 2.12
C VAL A 48 14.72 7.85 0.80
N SER A 49 14.17 9.02 0.42
CA SER A 49 14.52 9.69 -0.83
C SER A 49 16.00 10.09 -0.93
N GLN A 50 16.67 10.24 0.21
CA GLN A 50 18.11 10.55 0.29
C GLN A 50 19.00 9.29 0.23
N LYS A 51 18.41 8.11 0.37
CA LYS A 51 19.13 6.81 0.30
C LYS A 51 19.02 6.12 -1.04
N ILE A 52 18.01 6.47 -1.83
CA ILE A 52 17.78 5.94 -3.18
C ILE A 52 17.38 7.07 -4.12
N ASP A 53 18.10 7.26 -5.21
CA ASP A 53 17.93 8.35 -6.17
C ASP A 53 17.31 7.90 -7.50
N SER A 54 17.37 6.60 -7.80
CA SER A 54 16.93 6.01 -9.07
C SER A 54 15.47 5.57 -9.11
N ALA A 55 14.83 5.37 -7.94
CA ALA A 55 13.46 4.88 -7.84
C ALA A 55 12.46 5.99 -7.50
N LYS A 56 11.21 5.82 -7.92
CA LYS A 56 10.09 6.59 -7.38
C LYS A 56 9.93 6.26 -5.88
N ILE A 57 9.35 7.16 -5.12
CA ILE A 57 9.01 6.94 -3.71
C ILE A 57 7.52 7.17 -3.52
N GLY A 58 6.86 6.30 -2.79
CA GLY A 58 5.40 6.35 -2.65
C GLY A 58 4.91 6.09 -1.23
N SER A 59 3.79 6.70 -0.89
CA SER A 59 3.03 6.35 0.32
C SER A 59 2.04 5.22 0.03
N SER A 60 1.98 4.20 0.86
CA SER A 60 1.02 3.07 0.72
C SER A 60 0.32 2.72 2.04
N ILE A 61 -0.42 3.59 2.65
CA ILE A 61 -0.96 4.88 2.18
C ILE A 61 -0.96 5.91 3.31
N ILE A 62 -1.07 7.19 2.98
CA ILE A 62 -1.38 8.24 3.97
C ILE A 62 -2.89 8.22 4.26
N ASN A 63 -3.21 8.22 5.56
CA ASN A 63 -4.58 8.24 6.05
C ASN A 63 -5.20 9.66 5.90
N ILE A 64 -6.32 9.77 5.18
CA ILE A 64 -7.03 11.05 4.98
C ILE A 64 -7.77 11.57 6.22
N TYR A 65 -7.76 10.84 7.33
CA TYR A 65 -8.33 11.32 8.60
C TYR A 65 -7.26 11.82 9.58
N SER A 66 -5.98 11.60 9.30
CA SER A 66 -4.88 11.98 10.19
C SER A 66 -4.36 13.40 9.97
N ARG A 67 -4.60 13.99 8.79
CA ARG A 67 -4.12 15.34 8.40
C ARG A 67 -5.16 16.06 7.55
N SER A 68 -5.13 17.39 7.49
CA SER A 68 -5.96 18.14 6.53
C SER A 68 -5.44 17.93 5.08
N PRO A 69 -6.32 18.10 4.06
CA PRO A 69 -5.88 17.95 2.67
C PRO A 69 -4.81 18.97 2.26
N VAL A 70 -4.84 20.17 2.81
CA VAL A 70 -3.81 21.20 2.56
C VAL A 70 -2.48 20.80 3.19
N LEU A 71 -2.48 20.24 4.41
CA LEU A 71 -1.25 19.75 5.05
C LEU A 71 -0.64 18.58 4.27
N ILE A 72 -1.47 17.69 3.71
CA ILE A 72 -1.01 16.63 2.82
C ILE A 72 -0.38 17.22 1.54
N ALA A 73 -1.00 18.25 0.95
CA ALA A 73 -0.43 18.93 -0.22
C ALA A 73 0.92 19.60 0.07
N MET A 74 1.06 20.24 1.25
CA MET A 74 2.34 20.81 1.70
C MET A 74 3.41 19.72 1.85
N GLY A 75 3.10 18.62 2.53
CA GLY A 75 4.00 17.49 2.69
C GLY A 75 4.40 16.88 1.34
N ALA A 76 3.43 16.68 0.45
CA ALA A 76 3.67 16.15 -0.89
C ALA A 76 4.59 17.07 -1.71
N ALA A 77 4.35 18.38 -1.73
CA ALA A 77 5.21 19.35 -2.41
C ALA A 77 6.64 19.34 -1.83
N THR A 78 6.77 19.26 -0.51
CA THR A 78 8.07 19.20 0.17
C THR A 78 8.84 17.95 -0.22
N VAL A 79 8.22 16.77 -0.09
CA VAL A 79 8.87 15.49 -0.41
C VAL A 79 9.17 15.38 -1.90
N ASP A 80 8.27 15.86 -2.78
CA ASP A 80 8.52 15.86 -4.23
C ASP A 80 9.70 16.76 -4.62
N THR A 81 9.88 17.88 -3.92
CA THR A 81 11.07 18.75 -4.06
C THR A 81 12.34 18.03 -3.59
N ILE A 82 12.33 17.50 -2.38
CA ILE A 82 13.49 16.79 -1.78
C ILE A 82 13.88 15.58 -2.65
N SER A 83 12.91 14.87 -3.18
CA SER A 83 13.13 13.66 -3.99
C SER A 83 13.37 13.94 -5.48
N ASN A 84 13.46 15.19 -5.89
CA ASN A 84 13.60 15.57 -7.30
C ASN A 84 12.52 14.96 -8.21
N LYS A 85 11.25 15.27 -7.91
CA LYS A 85 10.04 14.89 -8.70
C LYS A 85 9.78 13.38 -8.76
N ARG A 86 10.09 12.63 -7.68
CA ARG A 86 9.92 11.18 -7.66
C ARG A 86 8.75 10.69 -6.80
N LEU A 87 7.98 11.61 -6.17
CA LEU A 87 6.88 11.23 -5.30
C LEU A 87 5.68 10.65 -6.08
N ILE A 88 5.09 9.59 -5.53
CA ILE A 88 3.74 9.11 -5.80
C ILE A 88 2.94 9.25 -4.50
N LEU A 89 1.89 10.05 -4.50
CA LEU A 89 1.07 10.27 -3.31
C LEU A 89 -0.05 9.23 -3.23
N GLY A 90 0.14 8.20 -2.41
CA GLY A 90 -0.88 7.19 -2.13
C GLY A 90 -1.75 7.60 -0.94
N LEU A 91 -3.06 7.64 -1.13
CA LEU A 91 -4.06 8.02 -0.12
C LEU A 91 -5.02 6.87 0.17
N GLY A 92 -5.48 6.79 1.41
CA GLY A 92 -6.49 5.82 1.83
C GLY A 92 -7.34 6.28 3.00
N THR A 93 -8.45 5.59 3.21
CA THR A 93 -9.38 5.89 4.31
C THR A 93 -8.96 5.26 5.63
N SER A 94 -7.98 4.35 5.62
CA SER A 94 -7.64 3.51 6.77
C SER A 94 -8.85 2.67 7.27
N SER A 95 -8.83 2.24 8.50
CA SER A 95 -9.90 1.46 9.14
C SER A 95 -10.52 2.22 10.30
N VAL A 96 -11.77 1.87 10.63
CA VAL A 96 -12.51 2.50 11.75
C VAL A 96 -11.71 2.48 13.06
N PRO A 97 -11.10 1.35 13.50
CA PRO A 97 -10.32 1.34 14.72
C PRO A 97 -9.13 2.32 14.72
N ILE A 98 -8.44 2.46 13.61
CA ILE A 98 -7.30 3.39 13.49
C ILE A 98 -7.80 4.84 13.48
N VAL A 99 -8.85 5.13 12.69
CA VAL A 99 -9.36 6.50 12.59
C VAL A 99 -9.96 6.97 13.91
N GLN A 100 -10.80 6.15 14.54
CA GLN A 100 -11.50 6.54 15.78
C GLN A 100 -10.64 6.29 17.02
N GLY A 101 -9.98 5.13 17.12
CA GLY A 101 -9.22 4.73 18.30
C GLY A 101 -7.86 5.38 18.41
N LEU A 102 -7.12 5.55 17.31
CA LEU A 102 -5.79 6.13 17.33
C LEU A 102 -5.80 7.64 17.07
N HIS A 103 -6.56 8.09 16.05
CA HIS A 103 -6.56 9.51 15.65
C HIS A 103 -7.69 10.32 16.30
N GLY A 104 -8.63 9.69 17.01
CA GLY A 104 -9.76 10.40 17.65
C GLY A 104 -10.71 11.08 16.66
N ALA A 105 -10.63 10.72 15.37
CA ALA A 105 -11.43 11.33 14.32
C ALA A 105 -12.69 10.49 14.03
N LYS A 106 -13.76 11.12 13.56
CA LYS A 106 -14.98 10.41 13.14
C LYS A 106 -14.78 9.80 11.76
N PHE A 107 -15.07 8.50 11.61
CA PHE A 107 -15.07 7.82 10.32
C PHE A 107 -16.40 8.04 9.58
N GLU A 108 -16.51 9.16 8.91
CA GLU A 108 -17.73 9.58 8.24
C GLU A 108 -17.48 9.90 6.76
N LYS A 109 -18.46 9.57 5.90
CA LYS A 109 -18.50 9.93 4.47
C LYS A 109 -17.18 9.62 3.71
N PRO A 110 -16.59 8.42 3.82
CA PRO A 110 -15.23 8.15 3.32
C PRO A 110 -15.08 8.40 1.81
N LEU A 111 -16.10 8.13 0.99
CA LEU A 111 -16.05 8.38 -0.45
C LEU A 111 -16.05 9.89 -0.75
N ARG A 112 -16.94 10.64 -0.12
CA ARG A 112 -17.02 12.09 -0.32
C ARG A 112 -15.76 12.77 0.20
N ARG A 113 -15.29 12.38 1.38
CA ARG A 113 -14.04 12.88 1.97
C ARG A 113 -12.85 12.61 1.01
N MET A 114 -12.72 11.40 0.49
CA MET A 114 -11.64 11.09 -0.46
C MET A 114 -11.69 11.96 -1.71
N GLN A 115 -12.88 12.17 -2.26
CA GLN A 115 -13.07 13.03 -3.42
C GLN A 115 -12.62 14.48 -3.13
N GLU A 116 -13.08 15.06 -2.04
CA GLU A 116 -12.71 16.43 -1.65
C GLU A 116 -11.20 16.54 -1.33
N TYR A 117 -10.60 15.51 -0.73
CA TYR A 117 -9.14 15.47 -0.54
C TYR A 117 -8.38 15.57 -1.85
N VAL A 118 -8.74 14.76 -2.84
CA VAL A 118 -8.06 14.79 -4.16
C VAL A 118 -8.26 16.15 -4.83
N GLU A 119 -9.47 16.68 -4.83
CA GLU A 119 -9.79 18.00 -5.42
C GLU A 119 -8.99 19.13 -4.77
N ILE A 120 -8.96 19.18 -3.42
CA ILE A 120 -8.23 20.21 -2.67
C ILE A 120 -6.72 20.06 -2.84
N ILE A 121 -6.18 18.84 -2.80
CA ILE A 121 -4.75 18.60 -2.98
C ILE A 121 -4.31 19.06 -4.38
N ARG A 122 -5.06 18.71 -5.43
CA ARG A 122 -4.76 19.17 -6.80
C ARG A 122 -4.84 20.68 -6.93
N LEU A 123 -5.87 21.31 -6.32
CA LEU A 123 -6.00 22.76 -6.29
C LEU A 123 -4.81 23.42 -5.57
N ALA A 124 -4.43 22.91 -4.40
CA ALA A 124 -3.29 23.42 -3.64
C ALA A 124 -1.95 23.28 -4.41
N LEU A 125 -1.72 22.13 -5.05
CA LEU A 125 -0.51 21.88 -5.85
C LEU A 125 -0.47 22.67 -7.16
N SER A 126 -1.60 23.17 -7.66
CA SER A 126 -1.64 23.97 -8.87
C SER A 126 -1.01 25.36 -8.73
N GLY A 127 -0.65 25.78 -7.51
CA GLY A 127 -0.14 27.12 -7.22
C GLY A 127 -1.20 28.23 -7.27
N LYS A 128 -2.47 27.87 -7.49
CA LYS A 128 -3.61 28.80 -7.49
C LYS A 128 -4.09 29.07 -6.06
N LYS A 129 -4.89 30.13 -5.93
CA LYS A 129 -5.59 30.41 -4.68
C LYS A 129 -6.54 29.28 -4.32
N ILE A 130 -6.50 28.83 -3.07
CA ILE A 130 -7.35 27.76 -2.56
C ILE A 130 -8.67 28.41 -2.12
N ASP A 131 -9.64 28.39 -3.01
CA ASP A 131 -11.05 28.72 -2.74
C ASP A 131 -11.84 27.44 -3.05
N TYR A 132 -12.38 26.78 -2.02
CA TYR A 132 -13.08 25.50 -2.14
C TYR A 132 -14.30 25.46 -1.22
N SER A 133 -15.44 25.08 -1.76
CA SER A 133 -16.69 24.89 -1.02
C SER A 133 -17.25 23.50 -1.32
N GLY A 134 -16.97 22.56 -0.43
CA GLY A 134 -17.46 21.19 -0.47
C GLY A 134 -18.50 20.91 0.61
N GLU A 135 -18.83 19.65 0.75
CA GLU A 135 -19.73 19.15 1.81
C GLU A 135 -19.00 19.01 3.15
N ILE A 136 -17.70 18.69 3.11
CA ILE A 136 -16.88 18.44 4.31
C ILE A 136 -15.92 19.60 4.56
N PHE A 137 -15.34 20.18 3.52
CA PHE A 137 -14.36 21.25 3.63
C PHE A 137 -14.86 22.56 3.00
N SER A 138 -14.61 23.66 3.73
CA SER A 138 -14.74 25.01 3.22
C SER A 138 -13.43 25.74 3.47
N LEU A 139 -12.72 26.13 2.40
CA LEU A 139 -11.40 26.75 2.45
C LEU A 139 -11.44 28.04 1.63
N LYS A 140 -10.79 29.10 2.12
CA LYS A 140 -10.87 30.39 1.47
C LYS A 140 -9.59 31.21 1.62
N GLY A 141 -9.06 31.66 0.50
CA GLY A 141 -8.17 32.80 0.46
C GLY A 141 -6.67 32.52 0.57
N PHE A 142 -6.20 31.26 0.55
CA PHE A 142 -4.78 30.94 0.70
C PHE A 142 -4.15 30.43 -0.59
N THR A 143 -2.86 30.71 -0.75
CA THR A 143 -1.99 30.08 -1.75
C THR A 143 -0.81 29.49 -1.02
N LEU A 144 -0.36 28.30 -1.40
CA LEU A 144 0.84 27.70 -0.78
C LEU A 144 2.07 28.56 -1.09
N LEU A 145 2.88 28.82 -0.09
CA LEU A 145 4.16 29.52 -0.25
C LEU A 145 5.20 28.61 -0.92
N ILE A 146 5.17 27.32 -0.64
CA ILE A 146 5.99 26.35 -1.34
C ILE A 146 5.51 26.22 -2.79
N LYS A 147 6.44 26.36 -3.73
CA LYS A 147 6.17 26.10 -5.14
C LYS A 147 6.52 24.64 -5.42
N PRO A 148 5.53 23.77 -5.69
CA PRO A 148 5.83 22.37 -6.02
C PRO A 148 6.65 22.34 -7.31
N PRO A 149 7.61 21.39 -7.44
CA PRO A 149 8.46 21.28 -8.63
C PRO A 149 7.68 20.82 -9.87
N ARG A 150 6.47 20.33 -9.66
CA ARG A 150 5.46 19.98 -10.68
C ARG A 150 4.06 20.06 -10.07
N HIS A 151 3.05 20.32 -10.92
CA HIS A 151 1.65 20.41 -10.47
C HIS A 151 0.90 19.06 -10.53
N ASP A 152 1.49 18.09 -11.22
CA ASP A 152 0.93 16.78 -11.57
C ASP A 152 1.54 15.63 -10.75
N ILE A 153 1.81 15.86 -9.47
CA ILE A 153 2.21 14.76 -8.56
C ILE A 153 1.17 13.65 -8.66
N PRO A 154 1.55 12.42 -9.06
CA PRO A 154 0.59 11.33 -9.21
C PRO A 154 -0.10 11.00 -7.89
N ILE A 155 -1.43 10.93 -7.92
CA ILE A 155 -2.26 10.56 -6.76
C ILE A 155 -2.83 9.17 -7.00
N TYR A 156 -2.46 8.22 -6.13
CA TYR A 156 -3.00 6.86 -6.15
C TYR A 156 -3.93 6.66 -4.96
N LEU A 157 -5.04 5.94 -5.16
CA LEU A 157 -6.02 5.70 -4.11
C LEU A 157 -6.09 4.21 -3.74
N ALA A 158 -6.05 3.94 -2.44
CA ALA A 158 -6.33 2.61 -1.92
C ALA A 158 -7.84 2.30 -2.04
N ALA A 159 -8.16 1.18 -2.68
CA ALA A 159 -9.53 0.79 -2.96
C ALA A 159 -9.77 -0.69 -2.66
N ILE A 160 -10.76 -0.99 -1.81
CA ILE A 160 -11.18 -2.35 -1.52
C ILE A 160 -12.55 -2.63 -2.15
N ASN A 161 -13.59 -1.91 -1.75
CA ASN A 161 -14.94 -2.10 -2.26
C ASN A 161 -15.17 -1.42 -3.62
N GLN A 162 -16.19 -1.87 -4.34
CA GLN A 162 -16.50 -1.40 -5.71
C GLN A 162 -16.73 0.11 -5.78
N LYS A 163 -17.39 0.73 -4.78
CA LYS A 163 -17.65 2.18 -4.79
C LYS A 163 -16.35 3.00 -4.75
N MET A 164 -15.36 2.55 -3.96
CA MET A 164 -14.05 3.20 -3.92
C MET A 164 -13.25 2.92 -5.20
N VAL A 165 -13.35 1.71 -5.78
CA VAL A 165 -12.77 1.40 -7.09
C VAL A 165 -13.32 2.34 -8.17
N ASP A 166 -14.64 2.50 -8.25
CA ASP A 166 -15.27 3.38 -9.24
C ASP A 166 -14.84 4.84 -9.07
N LEU A 167 -14.74 5.31 -7.82
CA LEU A 167 -14.23 6.64 -7.51
C LEU A 167 -12.76 6.78 -7.96
N THR A 168 -11.91 5.80 -7.63
CA THR A 168 -10.48 5.81 -7.98
C THR A 168 -10.29 5.95 -9.49
N TRP A 169 -10.99 5.13 -10.30
CA TRP A 169 -10.89 5.23 -11.77
C TRP A 169 -11.41 6.54 -12.34
N ARG A 170 -12.26 7.24 -11.60
CA ARG A 170 -12.78 8.55 -12.03
C ARG A 170 -11.82 9.69 -11.77
N ILE A 171 -11.13 9.72 -10.60
CA ILE A 171 -10.42 10.92 -10.13
C ILE A 171 -8.91 10.75 -9.92
N ALA A 172 -8.39 9.52 -9.83
CA ALA A 172 -6.99 9.25 -9.49
C ALA A 172 -6.13 8.93 -10.72
N ASP A 173 -4.82 8.97 -10.55
CA ASP A 173 -3.85 8.56 -11.56
C ASP A 173 -3.50 7.07 -11.44
N GLY A 174 -3.75 6.47 -10.27
CA GLY A 174 -3.56 5.05 -10.04
C GLY A 174 -4.40 4.51 -8.90
N ALA A 175 -4.52 3.17 -8.87
CA ALA A 175 -5.14 2.41 -7.80
C ALA A 175 -4.07 1.68 -6.99
N ILE A 176 -4.29 1.53 -5.68
CA ILE A 176 -3.48 0.67 -4.80
C ILE A 176 -4.39 -0.43 -4.24
N PHE A 177 -4.07 -1.67 -4.55
CA PHE A 177 -4.74 -2.84 -4.01
C PHE A 177 -3.91 -3.53 -2.94
N TYR A 178 -4.61 -4.14 -2.00
CA TYR A 178 -4.01 -4.97 -0.96
C TYR A 178 -4.99 -6.07 -0.53
N LEU A 179 -4.47 -7.27 -0.26
CA LEU A 179 -5.27 -8.44 0.15
C LEU A 179 -6.47 -8.70 -0.78
N ARG A 180 -6.25 -8.57 -2.07
CA ARG A 180 -7.25 -8.81 -3.10
C ARG A 180 -6.88 -10.07 -3.87
N PRO A 181 -7.78 -11.07 -3.98
CA PRO A 181 -7.53 -12.30 -4.72
C PRO A 181 -7.13 -12.02 -6.18
N ILE A 182 -6.10 -12.68 -6.69
CA ILE A 182 -5.57 -12.46 -8.06
C ILE A 182 -6.67 -12.64 -9.11
N SER A 183 -7.56 -13.64 -8.94
CA SER A 183 -8.65 -13.89 -9.87
C SER A 183 -9.69 -12.75 -9.93
N GLU A 184 -10.00 -12.17 -8.76
CA GLU A 184 -10.91 -11.02 -8.66
C GLU A 184 -10.23 -9.76 -9.21
N MET A 185 -8.97 -9.57 -8.89
CA MET A 185 -8.17 -8.46 -9.37
C MET A 185 -8.13 -8.41 -10.89
N LYS A 186 -7.89 -9.54 -11.57
CA LYS A 186 -7.93 -9.65 -13.03
C LYS A 186 -9.27 -9.20 -13.61
N LYS A 187 -10.40 -9.60 -12.99
CA LYS A 187 -11.76 -9.18 -13.41
C LYS A 187 -11.94 -7.66 -13.25
N THR A 188 -11.61 -7.13 -12.08
CA THR A 188 -11.76 -5.70 -11.78
C THR A 188 -10.87 -4.85 -12.69
N ILE A 189 -9.60 -5.20 -12.87
CA ILE A 189 -8.68 -4.46 -13.73
C ILE A 189 -9.19 -4.46 -15.18
N SER A 190 -9.52 -5.62 -15.74
CA SER A 190 -10.03 -5.74 -17.11
C SER A 190 -11.25 -4.86 -17.33
N LYS A 191 -12.24 -4.93 -16.41
CA LYS A 191 -13.47 -4.13 -16.47
C LYS A 191 -13.20 -2.62 -16.37
N MET A 192 -12.31 -2.21 -15.47
CA MET A 192 -12.10 -0.79 -15.19
C MET A 192 -11.15 -0.14 -16.20
N GLN A 193 -10.12 -0.84 -16.67
CA GLN A 193 -9.19 -0.35 -17.70
C GLN A 193 -9.84 -0.17 -19.06
N SER A 194 -10.98 -0.86 -19.34
CA SER A 194 -11.78 -0.60 -20.55
C SER A 194 -12.46 0.77 -20.53
N LYS A 195 -12.71 1.34 -19.35
CA LYS A 195 -13.35 2.65 -19.18
C LYS A 195 -12.33 3.78 -19.22
N ARG A 196 -11.25 3.64 -18.46
CA ARG A 196 -10.14 4.59 -18.38
C ARG A 196 -8.87 3.85 -17.97
N LYS A 197 -7.77 4.11 -18.65
CA LYS A 197 -6.47 3.54 -18.28
C LYS A 197 -5.82 4.38 -17.18
N ILE A 198 -5.49 3.72 -16.07
CA ILE A 198 -4.70 4.29 -14.97
C ILE A 198 -3.67 3.26 -14.51
N ASP A 199 -2.70 3.68 -13.71
CA ASP A 199 -1.76 2.76 -13.09
C ASP A 199 -2.46 1.87 -12.05
N VAL A 200 -2.03 0.61 -11.97
CA VAL A 200 -2.55 -0.34 -10.98
C VAL A 200 -1.39 -0.90 -10.17
N ALA A 201 -1.29 -0.45 -8.94
CA ALA A 201 -0.39 -0.99 -7.94
C ALA A 201 -1.10 -2.03 -7.08
N CYS A 202 -0.42 -3.13 -6.77
CA CYS A 202 -0.92 -4.10 -5.81
C CYS A 202 0.20 -4.55 -4.89
N GLN A 203 -0.04 -4.47 -3.58
CA GLN A 203 0.91 -4.88 -2.56
C GLN A 203 0.64 -6.34 -2.15
N PHE A 204 1.70 -7.15 -2.19
CA PHE A 204 1.66 -8.57 -1.84
C PHE A 204 2.51 -8.84 -0.60
N ILE A 205 1.93 -9.49 0.40
CA ILE A 205 2.67 -10.04 1.55
C ILE A 205 3.75 -10.96 0.99
N THR A 206 5.02 -10.63 1.22
CA THR A 206 6.13 -11.40 0.64
C THR A 206 6.99 -11.99 1.73
N CYS A 207 7.12 -13.32 1.72
CA CYS A 207 7.88 -14.11 2.69
C CYS A 207 8.72 -15.15 1.93
N ILE A 208 10.04 -14.94 1.82
CA ILE A 208 10.94 -15.84 1.09
C ILE A 208 11.94 -16.48 2.08
N SER A 209 12.09 -17.79 1.99
CA SER A 209 13.07 -18.57 2.75
C SER A 209 13.47 -19.81 1.99
N ASN A 210 14.69 -20.31 2.20
CA ASN A 210 15.08 -21.62 1.71
C ASN A 210 14.30 -22.76 2.40
N ASP A 211 13.68 -22.47 3.54
CA ASP A 211 12.73 -23.34 4.23
C ASP A 211 11.29 -22.90 3.91
N GLU A 212 10.62 -23.65 3.04
CA GLU A 212 9.24 -23.35 2.60
C GLU A 212 8.25 -23.26 3.76
N LYS A 213 8.41 -24.11 4.80
CA LYS A 213 7.50 -24.10 5.96
C LYS A 213 7.60 -22.77 6.72
N LYS A 214 8.82 -22.27 6.96
CA LYS A 214 9.04 -20.96 7.59
C LYS A 214 8.44 -19.82 6.78
N ALA A 215 8.60 -19.86 5.45
CA ALA A 215 8.04 -18.86 4.56
C ALA A 215 6.50 -18.84 4.61
N LYS A 216 5.86 -20.00 4.48
CA LYS A 216 4.40 -20.15 4.56
C LYS A 216 3.86 -19.78 5.95
N GLU A 217 4.52 -20.21 7.02
CA GLU A 217 4.14 -19.86 8.39
C GLU A 217 4.16 -18.34 8.62
N ARG A 218 5.22 -17.66 8.17
CA ARG A 218 5.31 -16.20 8.27
C ARG A 218 4.19 -15.51 7.50
N ALA A 219 3.89 -15.98 6.28
CA ALA A 219 2.81 -15.45 5.47
C ALA A 219 1.44 -15.68 6.11
N ARG A 220 1.17 -16.89 6.65
CA ARG A 220 -0.06 -17.22 7.38
C ARG A 220 -0.30 -16.28 8.56
N LYS A 221 0.73 -16.00 9.37
CA LYS A 221 0.63 -15.06 10.50
C LYS A 221 0.19 -13.67 10.05
N THR A 222 0.72 -13.18 8.92
CA THR A 222 0.35 -11.86 8.39
C THR A 222 -1.07 -11.86 7.81
N VAL A 223 -1.47 -12.88 7.05
CA VAL A 223 -2.84 -12.99 6.51
C VAL A 223 -3.85 -13.11 7.65
N ALA A 224 -3.60 -13.99 8.63
CA ALA A 224 -4.47 -14.17 9.80
C ALA A 224 -4.64 -12.87 10.59
N PHE A 225 -3.57 -12.09 10.78
CA PHE A 225 -3.64 -10.78 11.42
C PHE A 225 -4.67 -9.88 10.72
N TYR A 226 -4.56 -9.70 9.40
CA TYR A 226 -5.49 -8.83 8.67
C TYR A 226 -6.92 -9.36 8.63
N VAL A 227 -7.13 -10.66 8.54
CA VAL A 227 -8.48 -11.27 8.62
C VAL A 227 -9.09 -11.03 10.00
N SER A 228 -8.28 -11.09 11.08
CA SER A 228 -8.74 -10.92 12.44
C SER A 228 -9.12 -9.47 12.77
N VAL A 229 -8.22 -8.52 12.52
CA VAL A 229 -8.41 -7.12 12.94
C VAL A 229 -9.01 -6.23 11.84
N GLY A 230 -8.92 -6.65 10.59
CA GLY A 230 -9.37 -5.88 9.43
C GLY A 230 -10.73 -6.31 8.91
N GLU A 231 -11.83 -5.87 9.55
CA GLU A 231 -13.19 -6.26 9.16
C GLU A 231 -13.47 -6.06 7.66
N ILE A 232 -12.98 -4.96 7.08
CA ILE A 232 -13.18 -4.67 5.65
C ILE A 232 -12.48 -5.71 4.76
N TYR A 233 -11.28 -6.17 5.13
CA TYR A 233 -10.57 -7.23 4.40
C TYR A 233 -11.28 -8.57 4.58
N ARG A 234 -11.68 -8.90 5.80
CA ARG A 234 -12.42 -10.14 6.09
C ARG A 234 -13.69 -10.24 5.27
N LYS A 235 -14.52 -9.17 5.24
CA LYS A 235 -15.75 -9.13 4.44
C LYS A 235 -15.44 -9.27 2.95
N PHE A 236 -14.46 -8.52 2.45
CA PHE A 236 -14.08 -8.58 1.04
C PHE A 236 -13.59 -9.97 0.61
N LEU A 237 -12.76 -10.61 1.41
CA LEU A 237 -12.28 -11.98 1.14
C LEU A 237 -13.42 -13.00 1.21
N ALA A 238 -14.34 -12.86 2.17
CA ALA A 238 -15.53 -13.72 2.25
C ALA A 238 -16.41 -13.63 1.01
N GLU A 239 -16.60 -12.44 0.45
CA GLU A 239 -17.35 -12.20 -0.78
C GLU A 239 -16.63 -12.73 -2.04
N ASN A 240 -15.33 -12.98 -1.94
CA ASN A 240 -14.48 -13.36 -3.07
C ASN A 240 -13.82 -14.74 -2.92
N GLY A 241 -14.57 -15.69 -2.37
CA GLY A 241 -14.23 -17.11 -2.40
C GLY A 241 -13.65 -17.68 -1.11
N PHE A 242 -13.47 -16.87 -0.05
CA PHE A 242 -12.86 -17.31 1.21
C PHE A 242 -13.82 -17.16 2.41
N LYS A 243 -15.14 -17.38 2.20
CA LYS A 243 -16.14 -17.17 3.25
C LYS A 243 -15.88 -18.05 4.49
N ASP A 244 -15.74 -19.35 4.28
CA ASP A 244 -15.56 -20.31 5.37
C ASP A 244 -14.17 -20.17 6.02
N ASP A 245 -13.13 -19.89 5.20
CA ASP A 245 -11.77 -19.67 5.71
C ASP A 245 -11.72 -18.46 6.64
N THR A 246 -12.26 -17.33 6.19
CA THR A 246 -12.25 -16.10 6.99
C THR A 246 -13.10 -16.19 8.25
N ALA A 247 -14.21 -16.93 8.21
CA ALA A 247 -15.03 -17.20 9.39
C ALA A 247 -14.25 -18.00 10.43
N ARG A 248 -13.66 -19.15 10.03
CA ARG A 248 -12.87 -20.00 10.94
C ARG A 248 -11.68 -19.27 11.57
N ILE A 249 -10.93 -18.49 10.76
CA ILE A 249 -9.78 -17.71 11.26
C ILE A 249 -10.25 -16.69 12.30
N TYR A 250 -11.37 -16.01 12.05
CA TYR A 250 -11.90 -15.01 12.96
C TYR A 250 -12.49 -15.62 14.24
N ASP A 251 -13.23 -16.70 14.13
CA ASP A 251 -13.80 -17.42 15.27
C ASP A 251 -12.69 -17.93 16.20
N GLU A 252 -11.59 -18.45 15.63
CA GLU A 252 -10.44 -18.88 16.41
C GLU A 252 -9.72 -17.68 17.06
N TYR A 253 -9.61 -16.56 16.35
CA TYR A 253 -9.07 -15.33 16.92
C TYR A 253 -9.87 -14.84 18.13
N ILE A 254 -11.19 -14.91 18.08
CA ILE A 254 -12.06 -14.51 19.22
C ILE A 254 -11.85 -15.44 20.42
N LYS A 255 -11.57 -16.73 20.19
CA LYS A 255 -11.36 -17.73 21.27
C LYS A 255 -9.97 -17.64 21.89
N SER A 256 -8.93 -17.53 21.09
CA SER A 256 -7.54 -17.75 21.50
C SER A 256 -6.56 -16.63 21.09
N GLY A 257 -7.07 -15.50 20.54
CA GLY A 257 -6.22 -14.42 20.03
C GLY A 257 -5.41 -14.87 18.81
N PHE A 258 -4.15 -14.45 18.75
CA PHE A 258 -3.25 -14.75 17.62
C PHE A 258 -2.43 -16.03 17.79
N SER A 259 -2.71 -16.85 18.81
CA SER A 259 -1.88 -18.01 19.16
C SER A 259 -1.92 -19.11 18.08
N SER A 260 -3.11 -19.44 17.57
CA SER A 260 -3.34 -20.57 16.66
C SER A 260 -4.11 -20.23 15.39
N ASN A 261 -4.74 -19.06 15.32
CA ASN A 261 -5.61 -18.69 14.19
C ASN A 261 -4.90 -18.69 12.83
N HIS A 262 -3.59 -18.51 12.81
CA HIS A 262 -2.79 -18.52 11.57
C HIS A 262 -2.69 -19.92 10.94
N GLU A 263 -2.84 -20.99 11.72
CA GLU A 263 -2.83 -22.37 11.20
C GLU A 263 -4.04 -22.66 10.31
N LEU A 264 -5.12 -21.90 10.46
CA LEU A 264 -6.34 -22.00 9.68
C LEU A 264 -6.29 -21.27 8.33
N VAL A 265 -5.21 -20.51 8.06
CA VAL A 265 -4.99 -19.91 6.74
C VAL A 265 -4.59 -21.00 5.75
N THR A 266 -5.42 -21.21 4.73
CA THR A 266 -5.24 -22.27 3.74
C THR A 266 -4.15 -21.93 2.72
N ASP A 267 -3.60 -22.95 2.08
CA ASP A 267 -2.65 -22.74 0.96
C ASP A 267 -3.29 -22.00 -0.20
N ALA A 268 -4.59 -22.21 -0.46
CA ALA A 268 -5.35 -21.46 -1.45
C ALA A 268 -5.39 -19.94 -1.16
N MET A 269 -5.53 -19.55 0.12
CA MET A 269 -5.41 -18.14 0.52
C MET A 269 -3.99 -17.61 0.27
N LEU A 270 -2.96 -18.39 0.63
CA LEU A 270 -1.57 -17.97 0.42
C LEU A 270 -1.27 -17.76 -1.07
N GLU A 271 -1.63 -18.71 -1.93
CA GLU A 271 -1.44 -18.64 -3.37
C GLU A 271 -2.16 -17.44 -4.01
N SER A 272 -3.31 -17.07 -3.47
CA SER A 272 -4.15 -16.00 -3.99
C SER A 272 -3.75 -14.60 -3.52
N LEU A 273 -3.12 -14.48 -2.35
CA LEU A 273 -2.92 -13.19 -1.65
C LEU A 273 -1.46 -12.83 -1.41
N THR A 274 -0.52 -13.76 -1.59
CA THR A 274 0.86 -13.58 -1.14
C THR A 274 1.88 -14.01 -2.20
N VAL A 275 3.13 -13.62 -1.97
CA VAL A 275 4.31 -14.21 -2.59
C VAL A 275 5.10 -14.90 -1.49
N CYS A 276 4.98 -16.22 -1.36
CA CYS A 276 5.64 -16.94 -0.27
C CYS A 276 6.16 -18.32 -0.70
N GLY A 277 7.26 -18.73 -0.07
CA GLY A 277 7.90 -20.02 -0.31
C GLY A 277 9.40 -19.90 -0.55
N THR A 278 9.93 -20.87 -1.30
CA THR A 278 11.34 -20.86 -1.72
C THR A 278 11.60 -19.81 -2.79
N PRO A 279 12.88 -19.44 -3.06
CA PRO A 279 13.24 -18.52 -4.15
C PRO A 279 12.64 -18.88 -5.51
N SER A 280 12.58 -20.16 -5.87
CA SER A 280 11.96 -20.60 -7.13
C SER A 280 10.48 -20.34 -7.17
N GLN A 281 9.75 -20.74 -6.10
CA GLN A 281 8.31 -20.53 -5.98
C GLN A 281 7.94 -19.03 -6.01
N ALA A 282 8.73 -18.19 -5.35
CA ALA A 282 8.49 -16.75 -5.33
C ALA A 282 8.62 -16.13 -6.74
N ARG A 283 9.62 -16.52 -7.54
CA ARG A 283 9.77 -16.06 -8.93
C ARG A 283 8.57 -16.45 -9.80
N GLU A 284 8.10 -17.68 -9.68
CA GLU A 284 6.93 -18.18 -10.42
C GLU A 284 5.65 -17.42 -10.03
N GLN A 285 5.48 -17.12 -8.74
CA GLN A 285 4.32 -16.34 -8.24
C GLN A 285 4.36 -14.90 -8.75
N VAL A 286 5.52 -14.25 -8.76
CA VAL A 286 5.69 -12.90 -9.30
C VAL A 286 5.37 -12.85 -10.80
N ALA A 287 5.77 -13.85 -11.58
CA ALA A 287 5.43 -13.91 -13.00
C ALA A 287 3.90 -13.94 -13.22
N ARG A 288 3.16 -14.72 -12.43
CA ARG A 288 1.68 -14.78 -12.48
C ARG A 288 0.98 -13.46 -12.11
N ILE A 289 1.60 -12.65 -11.27
CA ILE A 289 1.06 -11.34 -10.86
C ILE A 289 0.98 -10.38 -12.07
N TYR A 290 1.98 -10.37 -12.93
CA TYR A 290 1.96 -9.53 -14.13
C TYR A 290 0.85 -9.92 -15.11
N ASP A 291 0.52 -11.21 -15.21
CA ASP A 291 -0.58 -11.70 -16.06
C ASP A 291 -1.97 -11.24 -15.61
N ALA A 292 -2.10 -10.76 -14.38
CA ALA A 292 -3.32 -10.20 -13.85
C ALA A 292 -3.57 -8.74 -14.28
N GLY A 293 -2.65 -8.11 -15.01
CA GLY A 293 -2.77 -6.73 -15.49
C GLY A 293 -2.29 -5.66 -14.50
N ILE A 294 -1.51 -6.07 -13.49
CA ILE A 294 -0.92 -5.15 -12.51
C ILE A 294 0.28 -4.46 -13.16
N THR A 295 0.29 -3.12 -13.15
CA THR A 295 1.39 -2.33 -13.73
C THR A 295 2.52 -2.09 -12.73
N HIS A 296 2.20 -2.08 -11.43
CA HIS A 296 3.16 -1.85 -10.34
C HIS A 296 3.01 -2.93 -9.23
N PRO A 297 3.57 -4.14 -9.40
CA PRO A 297 3.63 -5.10 -8.31
C PRO A 297 4.50 -4.57 -7.17
N ILE A 298 3.96 -4.57 -5.95
CA ILE A 298 4.65 -4.10 -4.75
C ILE A 298 4.96 -5.30 -3.84
N ILE A 299 6.22 -5.58 -3.67
CA ILE A 299 6.75 -6.63 -2.81
C ILE A 299 6.79 -6.09 -1.37
N GLN A 300 5.83 -6.46 -0.56
CA GLN A 300 5.81 -6.11 0.86
C GLN A 300 6.75 -7.03 1.63
N PHE A 301 7.87 -6.50 2.07
CA PHE A 301 8.86 -7.27 2.80
C PHE A 301 8.37 -7.67 4.20
N ASN A 302 8.29 -8.96 4.46
CA ASN A 302 7.99 -9.56 5.75
C ASN A 302 9.16 -10.44 6.17
N PRO A 303 10.06 -9.95 7.04
CA PRO A 303 11.29 -10.65 7.39
C PRO A 303 11.04 -11.97 8.10
N ILE A 304 11.97 -12.92 7.90
CA ILE A 304 12.05 -14.22 8.56
C ILE A 304 13.41 -14.30 9.25
N GLY A 305 13.43 -14.33 10.56
CA GLY A 305 14.67 -14.31 11.34
C GLY A 305 15.41 -12.98 11.25
N ASN A 306 16.70 -13.00 10.93
CA ASN A 306 17.52 -11.80 10.79
C ASN A 306 17.03 -10.95 9.59
N VAL A 307 16.78 -9.67 9.83
CA VAL A 307 16.24 -8.75 8.81
C VAL A 307 17.16 -8.62 7.61
N ASN A 308 18.47 -8.44 7.84
CA ASN A 308 19.44 -8.23 6.77
C ASN A 308 19.60 -9.45 5.87
N GLU A 309 19.71 -10.65 6.48
CA GLU A 309 19.82 -11.91 5.73
C GLU A 309 18.55 -12.22 4.94
N SER A 310 17.38 -12.00 5.57
CA SER A 310 16.08 -12.17 4.92
C SER A 310 15.90 -11.21 3.75
N PHE A 311 16.36 -9.97 3.90
CA PHE A 311 16.29 -8.98 2.82
C PHE A 311 17.26 -9.28 1.69
N ASP A 312 18.49 -9.71 1.99
CA ASP A 312 19.46 -10.10 0.98
C ASP A 312 18.97 -11.29 0.15
N LEU A 313 18.32 -12.26 0.78
CA LEU A 313 17.66 -13.37 0.09
C LEU A 313 16.52 -12.88 -0.81
N LEU A 314 15.68 -11.94 -0.33
CA LEU A 314 14.58 -11.38 -1.10
C LEU A 314 15.09 -10.65 -2.35
N ILE A 315 16.06 -9.74 -2.20
CA ILE A 315 16.58 -8.97 -3.33
C ILE A 315 17.36 -9.84 -4.33
N SER A 316 18.16 -10.81 -3.87
CA SER A 316 18.84 -11.76 -4.76
C SER A 316 17.86 -12.65 -5.51
N THR A 317 16.71 -12.99 -4.90
CA THR A 317 15.67 -13.78 -5.55
C THR A 317 14.93 -13.00 -6.65
N LEU A 318 14.59 -11.74 -6.40
CA LEU A 318 13.63 -10.98 -7.22
C LEU A 318 14.24 -9.86 -8.07
N SER A 319 15.41 -9.31 -7.69
CA SER A 319 16.00 -8.17 -8.41
C SER A 319 16.95 -8.59 -9.56
N ASP A 320 17.39 -9.82 -9.59
CA ASP A 320 18.31 -10.35 -10.61
C ASP A 320 17.59 -11.20 -11.67
N ALA A 321 16.26 -11.30 -11.62
CA ALA A 321 15.42 -11.93 -12.64
C ALA A 321 15.22 -10.96 -13.82
N ASN A 322 16.26 -10.80 -14.63
CA ASN A 322 16.20 -10.18 -15.96
C ASN A 322 15.97 -11.24 -17.03
#